data_35af5456782733d933afa315b0f35264
#
_entry.id   35af5456782733d933afa315b0f35264
#
_cell.length_a   1.000
_cell.length_b   1.000
_cell.length_c   1.000
_cell.angle_alpha   90.00
_cell.angle_beta   90.00
_cell.angle_gamma   90.00
#
_symmetry.space_group_name_H-M   'P 1'
#
loop_
_entity.id
_entity.type
_entity.pdbx_description
1 polymer ?
#
loop_
_entity_poly.entity_id
_entity_poly.type
_entity_poly.pdbx_seq_one_letter_code
_entity_poly.pdbx_strand_id
1 'polypeptide(L)'
;MSYYAEGASGPAGSVMTVDFVLDGTEYTIINGGPQFHFDEAISLHINCADQDEIDYYWAKLTDGGEEGPCGWLKDRYGVSWQVGQPDAMWTLLNDPDKQRGQRAMQAMFGMKKLDIAAIFAAADGA
;
A
#
# COMPACT_ATOMS: atom_id res chain seq x y z
N MET A 1 -13.26 20.21 -6.41
CA MET A 1 -12.38 20.32 -7.60
C MET A 1 -12.24 21.80 -7.97
N SER A 2 -11.03 22.26 -8.23
CA SER A 2 -10.75 23.64 -8.69
C SER A 2 -9.91 23.61 -9.97
N TYR A 3 -9.84 24.77 -10.64
CA TYR A 3 -9.20 24.89 -11.94
C TYR A 3 -8.21 26.07 -11.94
N TYR A 4 -7.17 25.97 -12.76
CA TYR A 4 -6.22 27.06 -12.95
C TYR A 4 -6.89 28.26 -13.64
N ALA A 5 -6.68 29.45 -13.06
CA ALA A 5 -7.06 30.71 -13.68
C ALA A 5 -6.00 31.17 -14.70
N GLU A 6 -6.35 32.14 -15.52
CA GLU A 6 -5.37 32.82 -16.38
C GLU A 6 -4.25 33.47 -15.55
N GLY A 7 -3.01 33.32 -15.98
CA GLY A 7 -1.84 33.85 -15.29
C GLY A 7 -1.35 33.01 -14.08
N ALA A 8 -2.02 31.91 -13.77
CA ALA A 8 -1.56 30.98 -12.74
C ALA A 8 -0.42 30.07 -13.25
N SER A 9 0.15 29.25 -12.36
CA SER A 9 1.30 28.38 -12.66
C SER A 9 1.00 27.21 -13.59
N GLY A 10 -0.26 26.87 -13.81
CA GLY A 10 -0.71 25.81 -14.71
C GLY A 10 -1.55 26.33 -15.87
N PRO A 11 -1.83 25.47 -16.88
CA PRO A 11 -2.65 25.86 -18.03
C PRO A 11 -4.06 26.27 -17.59
N ALA A 12 -4.50 27.46 -18.03
CA ALA A 12 -5.82 27.99 -17.71
C ALA A 12 -6.93 26.99 -18.08
N GLY A 13 -7.88 26.78 -17.17
CA GLY A 13 -8.99 25.85 -17.35
C GLY A 13 -8.66 24.38 -17.08
N SER A 14 -7.39 24.03 -16.85
CA SER A 14 -7.03 22.67 -16.39
C SER A 14 -7.29 22.50 -14.90
N VAL A 15 -7.44 21.24 -14.46
CA VAL A 15 -7.71 20.92 -13.06
C VAL A 15 -6.49 21.28 -12.21
N MET A 16 -6.71 22.06 -11.16
CA MET A 16 -5.70 22.44 -10.17
C MET A 16 -5.76 21.53 -8.94
N THR A 17 -6.93 21.33 -8.37
CA THR A 17 -7.12 20.47 -7.20
C THR A 17 -8.29 19.52 -7.37
N VAL A 18 -8.15 18.36 -6.75
CA VAL A 18 -9.23 17.38 -6.59
C VAL A 18 -9.31 16.97 -5.13
N ASP A 19 -10.50 17.10 -4.54
CA ASP A 19 -10.80 16.62 -3.20
C ASP A 19 -11.55 15.31 -3.30
N PHE A 20 -11.19 14.35 -2.47
CA PHE A 20 -11.84 13.04 -2.41
C PHE A 20 -11.77 12.44 -1.01
N VAL A 21 -12.62 11.46 -0.76
CA VAL A 21 -12.65 10.72 0.50
C VAL A 21 -12.20 9.28 0.24
N LEU A 22 -11.30 8.80 1.06
CA LEU A 22 -10.83 7.42 1.03
C LEU A 22 -10.95 6.85 2.46
N ASP A 23 -11.81 5.86 2.61
CA ASP A 23 -12.10 5.23 3.90
C ASP A 23 -12.37 6.24 5.04
N GLY A 24 -13.25 7.22 4.76
CA GLY A 24 -13.66 8.25 5.71
C GLY A 24 -12.66 9.39 5.92
N THR A 25 -11.47 9.33 5.33
CA THR A 25 -10.45 10.38 5.42
C THR A 25 -10.48 11.24 4.17
N GLU A 26 -10.47 12.56 4.36
CA GLU A 26 -10.43 13.53 3.27
C GLU A 26 -9.00 13.72 2.77
N TYR A 27 -8.85 13.74 1.45
CA TYR A 27 -7.59 14.00 0.75
C TYR A 27 -7.77 15.07 -0.29
N THR A 28 -6.72 15.85 -0.52
CA THR A 28 -6.63 16.80 -1.62
C THR A 28 -5.42 16.48 -2.48
N ILE A 29 -5.63 16.36 -3.78
CA ILE A 29 -4.57 16.29 -4.77
C ILE A 29 -4.38 17.66 -5.38
N ILE A 30 -3.13 18.12 -5.46
CA ILE A 30 -2.74 19.33 -6.18
C ILE A 30 -1.98 18.91 -7.43
N ASN A 31 -2.47 19.34 -8.58
CA ASN A 31 -1.80 19.16 -9.87
C ASN A 31 -0.71 20.22 -10.05
N GLY A 32 0.36 20.12 -9.27
CA GLY A 32 1.38 21.15 -9.13
C GLY A 32 2.56 21.07 -10.11
N GLY A 33 2.54 20.11 -11.04
CA GLY A 33 3.62 19.89 -11.99
C GLY A 33 4.61 18.80 -11.55
N PRO A 34 5.68 18.56 -12.34
CA PRO A 34 6.53 17.38 -12.21
C PRO A 34 7.73 17.54 -11.26
N GLN A 35 7.75 18.58 -10.40
CA GLN A 35 8.91 18.91 -9.56
C GLN A 35 9.13 17.91 -8.43
N PHE A 36 8.04 17.32 -7.89
CA PHE A 36 8.09 16.37 -6.80
C PHE A 36 7.59 15.01 -7.26
N HIS A 37 8.20 13.96 -6.73
CA HIS A 37 7.84 12.57 -7.01
C HIS A 37 7.50 11.87 -5.70
N PHE A 38 6.53 10.95 -5.76
CA PHE A 38 6.25 10.07 -4.63
C PHE A 38 7.42 9.12 -4.40
N ASP A 39 7.68 8.81 -3.15
CA ASP A 39 8.67 7.81 -2.74
C ASP A 39 8.12 6.94 -1.59
N GLU A 40 8.94 6.02 -1.10
CA GLU A 40 8.57 5.06 -0.06
C GLU A 40 8.65 5.63 1.36
N ALA A 41 9.01 6.90 1.54
CA ALA A 41 9.05 7.53 2.86
C ALA A 41 7.65 7.64 3.49
N ILE A 42 6.60 7.59 2.68
CA ILE A 42 5.22 7.48 3.11
C ILE A 42 4.50 6.39 2.32
N SER A 43 3.61 5.68 2.96
CA SER A 43 2.74 4.69 2.33
C SER A 43 1.34 4.71 2.94
N LEU A 44 0.37 4.30 2.15
CA LEU A 44 -0.99 4.04 2.63
C LEU A 44 -1.13 2.54 2.88
N HIS A 45 -1.68 2.17 4.03
CA HIS A 45 -1.85 0.77 4.41
C HIS A 45 -3.30 0.34 4.25
N ILE A 46 -3.53 -0.77 3.55
CA ILE A 46 -4.84 -1.41 3.44
C ILE A 46 -4.88 -2.59 4.39
N ASN A 47 -5.80 -2.51 5.36
CA ASN A 47 -6.06 -3.58 6.31
C ASN A 47 -7.07 -4.55 5.69
N CYS A 48 -6.58 -5.66 5.16
CA CYS A 48 -7.42 -6.68 4.55
C CYS A 48 -7.97 -7.64 5.61
N ALA A 49 -9.23 -8.04 5.44
CA ALA A 49 -9.89 -8.99 6.34
C ALA A 49 -9.40 -10.43 6.12
N ASP A 50 -9.02 -10.77 4.90
CA ASP A 50 -8.62 -12.12 4.49
C ASP A 50 -7.72 -12.10 3.24
N GLN A 51 -7.33 -13.29 2.79
CA GLN A 51 -6.47 -13.45 1.61
C GLN A 51 -7.16 -12.98 0.33
N ASP A 52 -8.47 -13.15 0.21
CA ASP A 52 -9.21 -12.72 -1.00
C ASP A 52 -9.15 -11.20 -1.16
N GLU A 53 -9.24 -10.44 -0.07
CA GLU A 53 -9.04 -8.99 -0.11
C GLU A 53 -7.59 -8.61 -0.45
N ILE A 54 -6.61 -9.31 0.11
CA ILE A 54 -5.20 -9.10 -0.26
C ILE A 54 -5.02 -9.30 -1.76
N ASP A 55 -5.51 -10.39 -2.30
CA ASP A 55 -5.41 -10.70 -3.73
C ASP A 55 -6.11 -9.65 -4.60
N TYR A 56 -7.27 -9.19 -4.17
CA TYR A 56 -8.05 -8.17 -4.88
C TYR A 56 -7.30 -6.84 -4.96
N TYR A 57 -6.89 -6.30 -3.82
CA TYR A 57 -6.20 -4.99 -3.78
C TYR A 57 -4.83 -5.05 -4.43
N TRP A 58 -4.11 -6.16 -4.25
CA TRP A 58 -2.82 -6.36 -4.90
C TRP A 58 -2.94 -6.32 -6.42
N ALA A 59 -3.87 -7.07 -6.98
CA ALA A 59 -4.09 -7.10 -8.42
C ALA A 59 -4.51 -5.74 -8.98
N LYS A 60 -5.39 -5.03 -8.28
CA LYS A 60 -5.89 -3.71 -8.72
C LYS A 60 -4.83 -2.62 -8.65
N LEU A 61 -4.06 -2.59 -7.59
CA LEU A 61 -3.07 -1.52 -7.37
C LEU A 61 -1.77 -1.75 -8.13
N THR A 62 -1.38 -3.00 -8.39
CA THR A 62 -0.19 -3.29 -9.20
C THR A 62 -0.44 -3.17 -10.70
N ASP A 63 -1.69 -3.06 -11.14
CA ASP A 63 -2.03 -2.87 -12.56
C ASP A 63 -1.50 -1.51 -13.05
N GLY A 64 -0.49 -1.56 -13.90
CA GLY A 64 0.25 -0.38 -14.37
C GLY A 64 1.26 0.16 -13.36
N GLY A 65 1.41 -0.46 -12.21
CA GLY A 65 2.36 -0.13 -11.16
C GLY A 65 3.49 -1.15 -11.03
N GLU A 66 4.02 -1.28 -9.82
CA GLU A 66 5.16 -2.17 -9.51
C GLU A 66 4.90 -2.96 -8.24
N GLU A 67 5.21 -4.26 -8.26
CA GLU A 67 5.26 -5.08 -7.06
C GLU A 67 6.53 -4.79 -6.25
N GLY A 68 6.38 -4.66 -4.94
CA GLY A 68 7.49 -4.54 -4.00
C GLY A 68 7.57 -5.73 -3.04
N PRO A 69 8.51 -5.71 -2.09
CA PRO A 69 8.67 -6.75 -1.10
C PRO A 69 7.68 -6.61 0.06
N CYS A 70 7.38 -7.71 0.75
CA CYS A 70 6.67 -7.73 2.05
C CYS A 70 5.30 -7.04 2.03
N GLY A 71 4.53 -7.19 0.98
CA GLY A 71 3.23 -6.55 0.85
C GLY A 71 3.27 -5.09 0.39
N TRP A 72 4.44 -4.56 0.09
CA TRP A 72 4.59 -3.23 -0.48
C TRP A 72 4.39 -3.25 -1.99
N LEU A 73 3.82 -2.19 -2.52
CA LEU A 73 3.70 -1.95 -3.96
C LEU A 73 3.71 -0.45 -4.26
N LYS A 74 3.94 -0.09 -5.51
CA LYS A 74 3.63 1.24 -6.06
C LYS A 74 2.51 1.11 -7.05
N ASP A 75 1.54 2.03 -6.97
CA ASP A 75 0.49 2.08 -7.98
C ASP A 75 1.00 2.77 -9.27
N ARG A 76 0.13 2.84 -10.28
CA ARG A 76 0.48 3.47 -11.57
C ARG A 76 0.89 4.94 -11.47
N TYR A 77 0.58 5.59 -10.36
CA TYR A 77 0.91 7.00 -10.11
C TYR A 77 2.16 7.17 -9.25
N GLY A 78 2.76 6.07 -8.81
CA GLY A 78 3.96 6.07 -7.96
C GLY A 78 3.67 6.14 -6.47
N VAL A 79 2.40 6.13 -6.05
CA VAL A 79 2.03 6.09 -4.63
C VAL A 79 2.36 4.72 -4.06
N SER A 80 3.05 4.71 -2.92
CA SER A 80 3.39 3.48 -2.20
C SER A 80 2.23 3.03 -1.33
N TRP A 81 1.94 1.72 -1.41
CA TRP A 81 0.90 1.05 -0.63
C TRP A 81 1.49 -0.16 0.08
N GLN A 82 0.91 -0.48 1.22
CA GLN A 82 1.10 -1.76 1.89
C GLN A 82 -0.24 -2.49 1.92
N VAL A 83 -0.26 -3.71 1.41
CA VAL A 83 -1.46 -4.56 1.38
C VAL A 83 -1.22 -5.76 2.28
N GLY A 84 -1.95 -5.86 3.36
CA GLY A 84 -1.73 -6.91 4.33
C GLY A 84 -2.90 -7.13 5.28
N GLN A 85 -2.69 -8.07 6.20
CA GLN A 85 -3.62 -8.40 7.27
C GLN A 85 -2.94 -8.15 8.62
N PRO A 86 -2.93 -6.90 9.11
CA PRO A 86 -2.12 -6.51 10.26
C PRO A 86 -2.42 -7.31 11.52
N ASP A 87 -3.68 -7.63 11.79
CA ASP A 87 -4.07 -8.37 13.00
C ASP A 87 -3.47 -9.78 13.02
N ALA A 88 -3.48 -10.48 11.87
CA ALA A 88 -2.85 -11.79 11.74
C ALA A 88 -1.33 -11.70 11.93
N MET A 89 -0.70 -10.71 11.30
CA MET A 89 0.75 -10.49 11.43
C MET A 89 1.12 -10.08 12.84
N TRP A 90 0.34 -9.20 13.47
CA TRP A 90 0.58 -8.78 14.84
C TRP A 90 0.55 -9.96 15.82
N THR A 91 -0.39 -10.87 15.64
CA THR A 91 -0.50 -12.09 16.45
C THR A 91 0.77 -12.94 16.35
N LEU A 92 1.31 -13.13 15.15
CA LEU A 92 2.53 -13.89 14.93
C LEU A 92 3.78 -13.18 15.48
N LEU A 93 3.91 -11.90 15.24
CA LEU A 93 5.08 -11.12 15.66
C LEU A 93 5.16 -10.95 17.19
N ASN A 94 4.03 -10.99 17.87
CA ASN A 94 3.95 -10.92 19.33
C ASN A 94 3.75 -12.29 19.99
N ASP A 95 3.93 -13.36 19.25
CA ASP A 95 3.84 -14.73 19.81
C ASP A 95 4.84 -14.91 20.97
N PRO A 96 4.41 -15.54 22.09
CA PRO A 96 5.31 -15.90 23.19
C PRO A 96 6.48 -16.78 22.73
N ASP A 97 6.26 -17.66 21.76
CA ASP A 97 7.33 -18.40 21.07
C ASP A 97 8.03 -17.48 20.05
N LYS A 98 9.18 -16.95 20.46
CA LYS A 98 9.96 -16.05 19.62
C LYS A 98 10.45 -16.69 18.33
N GLN A 99 10.69 -18.00 18.32
CA GLN A 99 11.10 -18.70 17.11
C GLN A 99 9.97 -18.75 16.08
N ARG A 100 8.74 -18.87 16.55
CA ARG A 100 7.55 -18.83 15.70
C ARG A 100 7.41 -17.48 14.98
N GLY A 101 7.56 -16.38 15.72
CA GLY A 101 7.57 -15.04 15.15
C GLY A 101 8.72 -14.81 14.17
N GLN A 102 9.91 -15.32 14.46
CA GLN A 102 11.07 -15.21 13.56
C GLN A 102 10.86 -15.96 12.26
N ARG A 103 10.32 -17.17 12.30
CA ARG A 103 10.01 -17.94 11.08
C ARG A 103 8.96 -17.25 10.22
N ALA A 104 7.92 -16.67 10.86
CA ALA A 104 6.90 -15.88 10.15
C ALA A 104 7.53 -14.68 9.43
N MET A 105 8.39 -13.93 10.12
CA MET A 105 9.06 -12.76 9.57
C MET A 105 9.97 -13.12 8.39
N GLN A 106 10.75 -14.20 8.52
CA GLN A 106 11.62 -14.68 7.44
C GLN A 106 10.81 -15.08 6.21
N ALA A 107 9.68 -15.76 6.39
CA ALA A 107 8.79 -16.11 5.29
C ALA A 107 8.24 -14.86 4.60
N MET A 108 7.78 -13.88 5.37
CA MET A 108 7.26 -12.61 4.85
C MET A 108 8.30 -11.85 4.03
N PHE A 109 9.55 -11.79 4.50
CA PHE A 109 10.63 -11.10 3.78
C PHE A 109 10.96 -11.71 2.42
N GLY A 110 10.64 -12.97 2.20
CA GLY A 110 10.79 -13.63 0.90
C GLY A 110 9.63 -13.44 -0.06
N MET A 111 8.56 -12.76 0.37
CA MET A 111 7.35 -12.56 -0.44
C MET A 111 7.29 -11.17 -1.05
N LYS A 112 6.56 -11.05 -2.15
CA LYS A 112 6.02 -9.79 -2.67
C LYS A 112 4.60 -9.63 -2.15
N LYS A 113 3.60 -10.17 -2.82
CA LYS A 113 2.26 -10.30 -2.25
C LYS A 113 2.30 -11.23 -1.04
N LEU A 114 1.68 -10.83 0.07
CA LEU A 114 1.61 -11.67 1.26
C LEU A 114 0.66 -12.85 1.04
N ASP A 115 1.14 -14.04 1.39
CA ASP A 115 0.35 -15.26 1.51
C ASP A 115 0.26 -15.62 2.99
N ILE A 116 -0.87 -15.30 3.59
CA ILE A 116 -1.08 -15.42 5.03
C ILE A 116 -0.99 -16.90 5.48
N ALA A 117 -1.58 -17.80 4.71
CA ALA A 117 -1.51 -19.24 5.02
C ALA A 117 -0.07 -19.76 5.00
N ALA A 118 0.73 -19.35 4.01
CA ALA A 118 2.13 -19.72 3.92
C ALA A 118 2.98 -19.15 5.07
N ILE A 119 2.67 -17.91 5.50
CA ILE A 119 3.34 -17.29 6.65
C ILE A 119 3.05 -18.08 7.94
N PHE A 120 1.79 -18.45 8.18
CA PHE A 120 1.42 -19.27 9.34
C PHE A 120 2.04 -20.67 9.29
N ALA A 121 2.05 -21.31 8.12
CA ALA A 121 2.70 -22.61 7.94
C ALA A 121 4.20 -22.54 8.27
N ALA A 122 4.89 -21.53 7.78
CA ALA A 122 6.30 -21.31 8.10
C ALA A 122 6.52 -21.05 9.60
N ALA A 123 5.64 -20.28 10.23
CA ALA A 123 5.67 -20.04 11.68
C ALA A 123 5.57 -21.36 12.46
N ASP A 124 4.74 -22.28 12.01
CA ASP A 124 4.53 -23.59 12.62
C ASP A 124 5.64 -24.61 12.27
N GLY A 125 6.60 -24.23 11.45
CA GLY A 125 7.74 -25.07 11.08
C GLY A 125 7.49 -26.00 9.89
N ALA A 126 6.47 -25.70 9.12
CA ALA A 126 6.12 -26.47 7.92
C ALA A 126 6.82 -25.94 6.65
#